data_25f8d696d8ca69b2d598daf2e5522422
#
_entry.id   25f8d696d8ca69b2d598daf2e5522422
#
_cell.length_a   1.000
_cell.length_b   1.000
_cell.length_c   1.000
_cell.angle_alpha   90.00
_cell.angle_beta   90.00
_cell.angle_gamma   90.00
#
_symmetry.space_group_name_H-M   'P 1'
#
loop_
_entity.id
_entity.type
_entity.pdbx_description
1 polymer ?
#
loop_
_entity_poly.entity_id
_entity_poly.type
_entity_poly.pdbx_seq_one_letter_code
_entity_poly.pdbx_strand_id
1 'polypeptide(L)'
;MHIWDFFCTFVGEMKAKKSANSKVPSRALHAKSRKDSCTNNVHPDVILDADEALRNVLGRLTKLEDEVAPIKTENKELKKRNGYLESQHRQDLAKIKKQNAEICTLKARLDKLEKPKKDSHNSNTPPSKEDIAASEERKRTKSLREPSGKKSGGQPGHKGSTLQREEKSDFYVEVPLDNCPDCGEDLSNVSGIQKMTRQMIDINFPAPVITQYSILEKVCPNCGHTVCSEFPEGVNGDVFYGPNVQALVVYLCEEHAVSYQRIKRLMNDMFHIDMSEGTINNIVQRMTKRARALYERIKSKIGKSPVAGADETGIDIAGVLHWLWVWQTETASFFKAHAKRGHKAIEDTFDKGLPDTVLVTDRHGAYFSMNVKTHQICLVHLQRNLVYLTELQPENQWPKDMLNLITDAMKQRREKAWDEIDREGLKKRLDELLDGPLGTDDKEFTGMQKGLSGKKDYIFTFLDNPDVPYDNNASERAVRPAKTKQKVAGLFRTFLGAEAYAVIHSVIDTAKKQDLSPFRELQLIAQLKPSMLTL
;
A
#
# COMPACT_ATOMS: atom_id res chain seq x y z
N MET A 1 15.34 18.06 18.78
CA MET A 1 14.39 19.14 18.41
C MET A 1 13.00 18.56 18.57
N HIS A 2 12.29 18.95 19.63
CA HIS A 2 10.97 18.40 19.97
C HIS A 2 9.93 18.79 18.92
N ILE A 3 8.95 17.92 18.64
CA ILE A 3 7.80 18.19 17.78
C ILE A 3 7.11 19.52 18.16
N TRP A 4 7.24 19.96 19.40
CA TRP A 4 6.72 21.24 19.92
C TRP A 4 7.36 22.49 19.29
N ASP A 5 8.65 22.51 19.00
CA ASP A 5 9.32 23.64 18.34
C ASP A 5 8.85 23.84 16.90
N PHE A 6 8.22 22.82 16.39
CA PHE A 6 7.64 22.80 15.06
C PHE A 6 6.26 23.51 14.97
N PHE A 7 5.55 23.68 16.09
CA PHE A 7 4.20 24.27 16.11
C PHE A 7 4.16 25.80 16.07
N CYS A 8 5.20 26.50 16.50
CA CYS A 8 5.17 27.96 16.67
C CYS A 8 5.46 28.80 15.43
N THR A 9 5.93 28.23 14.32
CA THR A 9 6.43 29.02 13.16
C THR A 9 5.42 29.21 12.03
N PHE A 10 4.15 28.72 12.13
CA PHE A 10 3.27 28.57 10.95
C PHE A 10 2.04 29.51 10.89
N VAL A 11 2.04 30.64 11.58
CA VAL A 11 0.87 31.58 11.54
C VAL A 11 0.90 32.58 10.37
N GLY A 12 1.90 32.55 9.46
CA GLY A 12 2.23 33.66 8.57
C GLY A 12 1.74 33.64 7.11
N GLU A 13 1.51 32.49 6.45
CA GLU A 13 1.34 32.52 4.99
C GLU A 13 0.22 31.63 4.44
N MET A 14 -1.00 32.11 4.35
CA MET A 14 -1.95 31.71 3.30
C MET A 14 -3.15 32.68 3.19
N LYS A 15 -3.03 33.70 2.33
CA LYS A 15 -4.17 34.33 1.63
C LYS A 15 -3.84 34.45 0.15
N ALA A 16 -4.76 34.00 -0.68
CA ALA A 16 -5.02 34.29 -2.09
C ALA A 16 -4.94 33.11 -3.06
N LYS A 17 -6.06 32.67 -3.55
CA LYS A 17 -6.59 32.84 -4.92
C LYS A 17 -7.84 31.99 -5.15
N LYS A 18 -8.95 32.69 -5.35
CA LYS A 18 -10.19 32.17 -6.00
C LYS A 18 -10.32 32.82 -7.38
N SER A 19 -10.99 32.07 -8.24
CA SER A 19 -11.73 32.43 -9.46
C SER A 19 -11.04 32.21 -10.81
N ALA A 20 -11.66 31.40 -11.67
CA ALA A 20 -12.33 31.82 -12.89
C ALA A 20 -12.99 30.65 -13.64
N ASN A 21 -14.22 30.89 -14.02
CA ASN A 21 -15.12 30.14 -14.91
C ASN A 21 -14.73 30.24 -16.37
N SER A 22 -15.02 29.24 -17.23
CA SER A 22 -15.54 29.51 -18.57
C SER A 22 -16.20 28.29 -19.23
N LYS A 23 -17.28 28.61 -19.95
CA LYS A 23 -18.28 27.81 -20.64
C LYS A 23 -17.80 27.27 -22.00
N VAL A 24 -18.38 26.15 -22.44
CA VAL A 24 -18.29 25.58 -23.80
C VAL A 24 -19.68 25.65 -24.44
N PRO A 25 -19.85 26.09 -25.73
CA PRO A 25 -21.13 26.04 -26.45
C PRO A 25 -21.21 24.86 -27.44
N SER A 26 -22.42 24.32 -27.53
CA SER A 26 -22.90 23.34 -28.51
C SER A 26 -23.13 23.93 -29.88
N ARG A 27 -22.91 23.16 -30.95
CA ARG A 27 -23.32 23.48 -32.32
C ARG A 27 -24.11 22.35 -32.95
N ALA A 28 -25.35 22.67 -33.36
CA ALA A 28 -26.24 21.86 -34.16
C ALA A 28 -26.00 22.09 -35.66
N LEU A 29 -26.18 21.07 -36.48
CA LEU A 29 -26.16 21.13 -37.93
C LEU A 29 -27.52 20.73 -38.51
N HIS A 30 -28.13 21.66 -39.24
CA HIS A 30 -29.35 21.49 -40.05
C HIS A 30 -28.99 21.04 -41.46
N ALA A 31 -29.77 20.10 -42.03
CA ALA A 31 -29.77 19.74 -43.42
C ALA A 31 -31.01 20.34 -44.13
N LYS A 32 -30.80 20.95 -45.28
CA LYS A 32 -31.84 21.50 -46.15
C LYS A 32 -32.03 20.60 -47.39
N SER A 33 -33.28 20.30 -47.69
CA SER A 33 -33.75 19.67 -48.89
C SER A 33 -33.83 20.65 -50.07
N ARG A 34 -33.58 20.19 -51.28
CA ARG A 34 -34.03 20.83 -52.54
C ARG A 34 -34.74 19.83 -53.43
N LYS A 35 -35.94 20.23 -53.85
CA LYS A 35 -36.71 19.68 -54.97
C LYS A 35 -36.39 20.51 -56.18
N ASP A 36 -36.23 19.89 -57.34
CA ASP A 36 -36.46 20.54 -58.62
C ASP A 36 -37.11 19.58 -59.59
N SER A 37 -38.14 20.12 -60.22
CA SER A 37 -39.02 19.61 -61.25
C SER A 37 -38.47 19.88 -62.64
N CYS A 38 -38.68 19.01 -63.62
CA CYS A 38 -38.73 19.37 -65.02
C CYS A 38 -39.69 18.53 -65.82
N THR A 39 -40.41 19.22 -66.61
CA THR A 39 -41.58 18.87 -67.43
C THR A 39 -41.23 18.38 -68.86
N ASN A 40 -42.18 17.59 -69.39
CA ASN A 40 -42.34 17.04 -70.74
C ASN A 40 -42.00 17.93 -71.92
N ASN A 41 -41.57 17.27 -73.02
CA ASN A 41 -42.07 17.55 -74.37
C ASN A 41 -41.89 16.29 -75.29
N VAL A 42 -42.97 15.84 -75.84
CA VAL A 42 -43.06 14.75 -76.84
C VAL A 42 -43.37 15.41 -78.19
N HIS A 43 -42.67 14.99 -79.26
CA HIS A 43 -43.02 15.27 -80.66
C HIS A 43 -43.40 13.95 -81.36
N PRO A 44 -44.52 13.90 -82.17
CA PRO A 44 -44.94 12.69 -82.84
C PRO A 44 -44.40 12.69 -84.28
N ASP A 45 -44.02 11.50 -84.71
CA ASP A 45 -44.12 10.93 -86.11
C ASP A 45 -43.04 9.84 -86.27
N VAL A 46 -43.44 8.61 -86.23
CA VAL A 46 -43.08 7.51 -87.09
C VAL A 46 -43.93 6.31 -86.65
N ILE A 47 -45.14 6.16 -87.24
CA ILE A 47 -45.90 4.96 -87.23
C ILE A 47 -45.70 4.37 -88.62
N LEU A 48 -44.94 3.27 -88.76
CA LEU A 48 -45.03 2.23 -89.78
C LEU A 48 -43.94 1.18 -89.46
N ASP A 49 -44.34 -0.03 -89.26
CA ASP A 49 -43.55 -1.25 -89.04
C ASP A 49 -43.41 -1.76 -87.60
N ALA A 50 -44.31 -1.38 -86.73
CA ALA A 50 -44.24 -1.77 -85.31
C ALA A 50 -44.63 -3.26 -85.08
N ASP A 51 -45.44 -3.87 -85.94
CA ASP A 51 -45.95 -5.24 -85.71
C ASP A 51 -44.94 -6.36 -86.01
N GLU A 52 -44.08 -6.18 -87.00
CA GLU A 52 -43.03 -7.14 -87.35
C GLU A 52 -41.83 -7.03 -86.39
N ALA A 53 -41.46 -5.83 -86.03
CA ALA A 53 -40.42 -5.55 -84.99
C ALA A 53 -40.88 -6.08 -83.64
N LEU A 54 -42.17 -5.95 -83.30
CA LEU A 54 -42.71 -6.43 -82.02
C LEU A 54 -42.72 -7.94 -81.94
N ARG A 55 -43.07 -8.64 -83.05
CA ARG A 55 -43.01 -10.09 -83.16
C ARG A 55 -41.60 -10.66 -83.08
N ASN A 56 -40.63 -10.01 -83.69
CA ASN A 56 -39.23 -10.37 -83.58
C ASN A 56 -38.67 -10.16 -82.16
N VAL A 57 -39.02 -9.08 -81.48
CA VAL A 57 -38.67 -8.83 -80.12
C VAL A 57 -39.34 -9.84 -79.17
N LEU A 58 -40.61 -10.09 -79.34
CA LEU A 58 -41.34 -11.16 -78.58
C LEU A 58 -40.73 -12.54 -78.75
N GLY A 59 -40.40 -12.95 -80.02
CA GLY A 59 -39.71 -14.19 -80.26
C GLY A 59 -38.32 -14.33 -79.68
N ARG A 60 -37.58 -13.20 -79.53
CA ARG A 60 -36.30 -13.16 -78.83
C ARG A 60 -36.50 -13.17 -77.35
N LEU A 61 -37.54 -12.51 -76.86
CA LEU A 61 -37.85 -12.50 -75.39
C LEU A 61 -38.26 -13.93 -74.93
N THR A 62 -39.08 -14.65 -75.68
CA THR A 62 -39.45 -16.05 -75.36
C THR A 62 -38.22 -16.96 -75.33
N LYS A 63 -37.32 -16.83 -76.31
CA LYS A 63 -36.07 -17.62 -76.31
C LYS A 63 -35.18 -17.29 -75.12
N LEU A 64 -35.06 -15.99 -74.76
CA LEU A 64 -34.33 -15.59 -73.59
C LEU A 64 -34.98 -16.03 -72.27
N GLU A 65 -36.31 -16.06 -72.22
CA GLU A 65 -37.03 -16.60 -71.05
C GLU A 65 -36.79 -18.11 -70.88
N ASP A 66 -36.77 -18.88 -72.01
CA ASP A 66 -36.44 -20.30 -71.97
C ASP A 66 -34.98 -20.59 -71.58
N GLU A 67 -34.03 -19.74 -71.99
CA GLU A 67 -32.61 -19.81 -71.57
C GLU A 67 -32.42 -19.39 -70.14
N VAL A 68 -33.17 -18.42 -69.64
CA VAL A 68 -33.05 -17.88 -68.27
C VAL A 68 -33.73 -18.75 -67.22
N ALA A 69 -34.78 -19.53 -67.60
CA ALA A 69 -35.49 -20.38 -66.65
C ALA A 69 -34.62 -21.47 -65.98
N PRO A 70 -33.77 -22.23 -66.70
CA PRO A 70 -32.84 -23.17 -66.08
C PRO A 70 -31.80 -22.50 -65.24
N ILE A 71 -31.26 -21.34 -65.70
CA ILE A 71 -30.26 -20.55 -64.92
C ILE A 71 -30.85 -20.02 -63.59
N LYS A 72 -32.10 -19.60 -63.58
CA LYS A 72 -32.83 -19.23 -62.37
C LYS A 72 -32.97 -20.39 -61.40
N THR A 73 -33.23 -21.59 -61.92
CA THR A 73 -33.35 -22.79 -61.09
C THR A 73 -32.01 -23.19 -60.47
N GLU A 74 -30.95 -23.20 -61.27
CA GLU A 74 -29.59 -23.50 -60.83
C GLU A 74 -29.10 -22.46 -59.81
N ASN A 75 -29.34 -21.20 -60.05
CA ASN A 75 -29.02 -20.12 -59.05
C ASN A 75 -29.79 -20.32 -57.73
N LYS A 76 -31.02 -20.80 -57.76
CA LYS A 76 -31.79 -21.09 -56.56
C LYS A 76 -31.18 -22.24 -55.76
N GLU A 77 -30.71 -23.29 -56.46
CA GLU A 77 -30.02 -24.41 -55.81
C GLU A 77 -28.64 -24.02 -55.27
N LEU A 78 -27.87 -23.29 -56.08
CA LEU A 78 -26.56 -22.75 -55.60
C LEU A 78 -26.72 -21.85 -54.39
N LYS A 79 -27.74 -20.99 -54.34
CA LYS A 79 -28.03 -20.17 -53.14
C LYS A 79 -28.37 -21.01 -51.92
N LYS A 80 -29.15 -22.10 -52.08
CA LYS A 80 -29.43 -23.04 -50.99
C LYS A 80 -28.16 -23.73 -50.50
N ARG A 81 -27.32 -24.20 -51.43
CA ARG A 81 -26.06 -24.86 -51.12
C ARG A 81 -25.06 -23.94 -50.45
N ASN A 82 -24.95 -22.70 -50.94
CA ASN A 82 -24.11 -21.66 -50.28
C ASN A 82 -24.58 -21.35 -48.85
N GLY A 83 -25.90 -21.20 -48.64
CA GLY A 83 -26.45 -20.98 -47.31
C GLY A 83 -26.16 -22.12 -46.33
N TYR A 84 -26.21 -23.38 -46.82
CA TYR A 84 -25.82 -24.55 -46.03
C TYR A 84 -24.31 -24.53 -45.68
N LEU A 85 -23.45 -24.28 -46.69
CA LEU A 85 -22.00 -24.21 -46.49
C LEU A 85 -21.58 -23.07 -45.54
N GLU A 86 -22.22 -21.92 -45.66
CA GLU A 86 -21.99 -20.80 -44.75
C GLU A 86 -22.43 -21.12 -43.30
N SER A 87 -23.51 -21.89 -43.15
CA SER A 87 -23.94 -22.35 -41.83
C SER A 87 -22.95 -23.34 -41.21
N GLN A 88 -22.47 -24.31 -42.02
CA GLN A 88 -21.43 -25.26 -41.60
C GLN A 88 -20.13 -24.54 -41.25
N HIS A 89 -19.67 -23.62 -42.10
CA HIS A 89 -18.47 -22.85 -41.85
C HIS A 89 -18.55 -22.04 -40.54
N ARG A 90 -19.72 -21.42 -40.25
CA ARG A 90 -19.94 -20.72 -38.95
C ARG A 90 -19.85 -21.68 -37.76
N GLN A 91 -20.40 -22.91 -37.88
CA GLN A 91 -20.30 -23.92 -36.83
C GLN A 91 -18.85 -24.39 -36.62
N ASP A 92 -18.10 -24.60 -37.70
CA ASP A 92 -16.70 -25.02 -37.63
C ASP A 92 -15.80 -23.92 -37.06
N LEU A 93 -16.02 -22.66 -37.43
CA LEU A 93 -15.32 -21.52 -36.80
C LEU A 93 -15.61 -21.41 -35.29
N ALA A 94 -16.86 -21.69 -34.89
CA ALA A 94 -17.22 -21.71 -33.47
C ALA A 94 -16.51 -22.84 -32.70
N LYS A 95 -16.42 -24.05 -33.32
CA LYS A 95 -15.67 -25.18 -32.74
C LYS A 95 -14.18 -24.89 -32.66
N ILE A 96 -13.57 -24.36 -33.70
CA ILE A 96 -12.14 -23.96 -33.70
C ILE A 96 -11.87 -22.91 -32.62
N LYS A 97 -12.74 -21.91 -32.46
CA LYS A 97 -12.59 -20.89 -31.42
C LYS A 97 -12.65 -21.50 -30.01
N LYS A 98 -13.56 -22.46 -29.78
CA LYS A 98 -13.67 -23.19 -28.51
C LYS A 98 -12.43 -24.04 -28.24
N GLN A 99 -11.97 -24.81 -29.23
CA GLN A 99 -10.76 -25.64 -29.11
C GLN A 99 -9.50 -24.80 -28.88
N ASN A 100 -9.35 -23.68 -29.55
CA ASN A 100 -8.23 -22.77 -29.32
C ASN A 100 -8.22 -22.18 -27.90
N ALA A 101 -9.40 -21.83 -27.35
CA ALA A 101 -9.53 -21.41 -25.97
C ALA A 101 -9.13 -22.50 -24.96
N GLU A 102 -9.53 -23.76 -25.26
CA GLU A 102 -9.14 -24.90 -24.43
C GLU A 102 -7.64 -25.21 -24.52
N ILE A 103 -7.06 -25.17 -25.70
CA ILE A 103 -5.59 -25.30 -25.90
C ILE A 103 -4.83 -24.22 -25.14
N CYS A 104 -5.28 -22.95 -25.19
CA CYS A 104 -4.67 -21.88 -24.41
C CYS A 104 -4.75 -22.15 -22.90
N THR A 105 -5.89 -22.68 -22.43
CA THR A 105 -6.07 -23.02 -21.02
C THR A 105 -5.18 -24.18 -20.59
N LEU A 106 -5.09 -25.22 -21.43
CA LEU A 106 -4.23 -26.41 -21.17
C LEU A 106 -2.75 -26.03 -21.21
N LYS A 107 -2.32 -25.21 -22.18
CA LYS A 107 -0.95 -24.68 -22.24
C LYS A 107 -0.60 -23.87 -20.99
N ALA A 108 -1.51 -22.98 -20.54
CA ALA A 108 -1.30 -22.21 -19.32
C ALA A 108 -1.25 -23.08 -18.05
N ARG A 109 -1.96 -24.22 -18.04
CA ARG A 109 -1.86 -25.20 -16.94
C ARG A 109 -0.56 -25.98 -16.97
N LEU A 110 -0.10 -26.38 -18.15
CA LEU A 110 1.18 -27.08 -18.35
C LEU A 110 2.35 -26.17 -17.91
N ASP A 111 2.38 -24.93 -18.39
CA ASP A 111 3.37 -23.92 -17.99
C ASP A 111 3.43 -23.73 -16.47
N LYS A 112 2.28 -23.80 -15.78
CA LYS A 112 2.26 -23.70 -14.31
C LYS A 112 2.80 -24.94 -13.58
N LEU A 113 2.74 -26.10 -14.20
CA LEU A 113 3.23 -27.36 -13.63
C LEU A 113 4.72 -27.56 -13.89
N GLU A 114 5.22 -27.08 -15.02
CA GLU A 114 6.62 -27.22 -15.43
C GLU A 114 7.54 -26.15 -14.84
N LYS A 115 6.99 -24.95 -14.54
CA LYS A 115 7.79 -23.85 -13.95
C LYS A 115 7.95 -24.02 -12.44
N PRO A 116 9.12 -23.63 -11.88
CA PRO A 116 9.32 -23.57 -10.44
C PRO A 116 8.21 -22.77 -9.75
N LYS A 117 7.71 -23.25 -8.62
CA LYS A 117 6.73 -22.48 -7.81
C LYS A 117 7.36 -21.17 -7.35
N LYS A 118 6.67 -20.06 -7.62
CA LYS A 118 7.05 -18.75 -7.09
C LYS A 118 6.70 -18.67 -5.60
N ASP A 119 7.70 -18.50 -4.76
CA ASP A 119 7.59 -18.32 -3.31
C ASP A 119 8.31 -17.04 -2.84
N SER A 120 8.47 -16.83 -1.54
CA SER A 120 9.16 -15.66 -0.99
C SER A 120 10.69 -15.71 -1.13
N HIS A 121 11.25 -16.85 -1.54
CA HIS A 121 12.69 -17.01 -1.78
C HIS A 121 13.07 -16.55 -3.21
N ASN A 122 12.27 -16.94 -4.20
CA ASN A 122 12.55 -16.73 -5.62
C ASN A 122 11.60 -15.69 -6.28
N SER A 123 10.76 -15.03 -5.53
CA SER A 123 9.83 -14.02 -6.05
C SER A 123 9.46 -12.97 -4.99
N ASN A 124 8.68 -11.97 -5.41
CA ASN A 124 8.13 -10.96 -4.51
C ASN A 124 6.85 -11.43 -3.79
N THR A 125 6.58 -12.74 -3.75
CA THR A 125 5.43 -13.30 -3.02
C THR A 125 5.66 -13.13 -1.52
N PRO A 126 4.75 -12.46 -0.78
CA PRO A 126 4.91 -12.31 0.66
C PRO A 126 4.79 -13.67 1.35
N PRO A 127 5.61 -13.96 2.40
CA PRO A 127 5.52 -15.21 3.17
C PRO A 127 4.11 -15.51 3.72
N SER A 128 3.30 -14.47 3.90
CA SER A 128 1.93 -14.58 4.39
C SER A 128 0.92 -15.16 3.39
N LYS A 129 1.29 -15.26 2.10
CA LYS A 129 0.48 -15.87 1.03
C LYS A 129 0.90 -17.29 0.69
N GLU A 130 1.94 -17.79 1.32
CA GLU A 130 2.42 -19.16 1.11
C GLU A 130 1.58 -20.16 1.88
N ASP A 131 1.41 -21.34 1.30
CA ASP A 131 0.75 -22.46 1.94
C ASP A 131 1.58 -22.94 3.17
N ILE A 132 0.90 -23.27 4.26
CA ILE A 132 1.54 -23.73 5.51
C ILE A 132 2.40 -24.97 5.24
N ALA A 133 1.92 -25.90 4.39
CA ALA A 133 2.67 -27.10 4.00
C ALA A 133 3.96 -26.75 3.23
N ALA A 134 3.92 -25.77 2.31
CA ALA A 134 5.11 -25.28 1.61
C ALA A 134 6.07 -24.51 2.52
N SER A 135 5.55 -23.93 3.61
CA SER A 135 6.34 -23.26 4.65
C SER A 135 7.12 -24.23 5.53
N GLU A 136 6.59 -25.41 5.81
CA GLU A 136 7.25 -26.46 6.59
C GLU A 136 8.36 -27.17 5.80
N GLU A 137 8.18 -27.36 4.50
CA GLU A 137 9.21 -27.91 3.59
C GLU A 137 10.41 -26.97 3.39
N ARG A 138 10.24 -25.68 3.66
CA ARG A 138 11.31 -24.69 3.64
C ARG A 138 12.25 -24.92 4.80
N LYS A 139 13.21 -25.80 4.62
CA LYS A 139 14.37 -25.84 5.50
C LYS A 139 14.99 -24.44 5.53
N ARG A 140 15.36 -23.98 6.73
CA ARG A 140 16.04 -22.67 6.98
C ARG A 140 17.29 -22.44 6.10
N THR A 141 17.68 -23.39 5.30
CA THR A 141 18.84 -23.43 4.38
C THR A 141 18.65 -22.68 3.06
N LYS A 142 17.44 -22.23 2.72
CA LYS A 142 17.17 -21.46 1.48
C LYS A 142 17.18 -19.92 1.66
N SER A 143 17.68 -19.43 2.79
CA SER A 143 17.90 -17.99 2.97
C SER A 143 19.05 -17.52 2.07
N LEU A 144 18.85 -16.38 1.36
CA LEU A 144 19.92 -15.69 0.62
C LEU A 144 20.98 -15.07 1.55
N ARG A 145 20.77 -15.15 2.89
CA ARG A 145 21.78 -14.76 3.88
C ARG A 145 22.79 -15.89 4.04
N GLU A 146 24.06 -15.58 3.89
CA GLU A 146 25.13 -16.53 4.26
C GLU A 146 24.95 -16.96 5.72
N PRO A 147 25.09 -18.27 6.00
CA PRO A 147 25.04 -18.76 7.36
C PRO A 147 26.16 -18.07 8.16
N SER A 148 25.80 -17.36 9.22
CA SER A 148 26.77 -16.65 10.06
C SER A 148 27.71 -17.59 10.84
N GLY A 149 27.51 -18.90 10.76
CA GLY A 149 28.23 -19.90 11.57
C GLY A 149 28.02 -19.80 13.08
N LYS A 150 27.26 -18.81 13.52
CA LYS A 150 27.00 -18.53 14.95
C LYS A 150 25.84 -19.36 15.47
N LYS A 151 25.94 -19.85 16.70
CA LYS A 151 24.82 -20.56 17.36
C LYS A 151 23.61 -19.64 17.53
N SER A 152 22.40 -20.20 17.47
CA SER A 152 21.19 -19.43 17.76
C SER A 152 21.18 -19.02 19.25
N GLY A 153 20.83 -17.77 19.54
CA GLY A 153 20.83 -17.21 20.89
C GLY A 153 21.84 -16.09 21.06
N GLY A 154 22.08 -15.69 22.33
CA GLY A 154 23.05 -14.64 22.67
C GLY A 154 24.47 -15.03 22.26
N GLN A 155 25.14 -14.16 21.53
CA GLN A 155 26.53 -14.35 21.12
C GLN A 155 27.50 -13.97 22.26
N PRO A 156 28.75 -14.48 22.27
CA PRO A 156 29.75 -14.01 23.21
C PRO A 156 29.86 -12.47 23.20
N GLY A 157 29.79 -11.86 24.38
CA GLY A 157 29.76 -10.39 24.53
C GLY A 157 28.36 -9.75 24.44
N HIS A 158 27.29 -10.52 24.18
CA HIS A 158 25.94 -10.00 24.30
C HIS A 158 25.62 -9.70 25.77
N LYS A 159 25.32 -8.45 26.10
CA LYS A 159 24.84 -8.10 27.44
C LYS A 159 23.46 -8.73 27.63
N GLY A 160 23.38 -9.69 28.53
CA GLY A 160 22.09 -10.28 28.92
C GLY A 160 21.18 -9.20 29.50
N SER A 161 19.90 -9.21 29.11
CA SER A 161 18.90 -8.36 29.74
C SER A 161 18.40 -9.09 31.01
N THR A 162 19.01 -8.77 32.14
CA THR A 162 18.57 -9.27 33.45
C THR A 162 17.79 -8.16 34.14
N LEU A 163 16.70 -8.49 34.82
CA LEU A 163 15.94 -7.55 35.63
C LEU A 163 16.88 -6.92 36.68
N GLN A 164 17.05 -5.62 36.61
CA GLN A 164 17.90 -4.85 37.55
C GLN A 164 17.07 -4.43 38.73
N ARG A 165 17.75 -4.21 39.88
CA ARG A 165 17.12 -3.62 41.03
C ARG A 165 16.93 -2.13 40.81
N GLU A 166 15.77 -1.62 41.26
CA GLU A 166 15.52 -0.18 41.33
C GLU A 166 16.26 0.43 42.54
N GLU A 167 16.75 1.64 42.36
CA GLU A 167 17.46 2.35 43.42
C GLU A 167 16.54 2.70 44.61
N LYS A 168 15.28 2.96 44.34
CA LYS A 168 14.27 3.30 45.35
C LYS A 168 13.10 2.33 45.28
N SER A 169 12.56 1.97 46.43
CA SER A 169 11.34 1.18 46.57
C SER A 169 10.22 2.08 47.10
N ASP A 170 9.01 1.90 46.59
CA ASP A 170 7.83 2.65 47.07
C ASP A 170 7.38 2.17 48.46
N PHE A 171 7.56 0.88 48.72
CA PHE A 171 7.21 0.25 49.99
C PHE A 171 8.38 -0.57 50.52
N TYR A 172 8.55 -0.55 51.83
CA TYR A 172 9.51 -1.37 52.58
C TYR A 172 8.74 -2.26 53.52
N VAL A 173 8.87 -3.55 53.38
CA VAL A 173 8.19 -4.56 54.21
C VAL A 173 9.27 -5.37 54.92
N GLU A 174 9.24 -5.32 56.21
CA GLU A 174 10.06 -6.22 57.05
C GLU A 174 9.30 -7.53 57.26
N VAL A 175 9.96 -8.65 57.00
CA VAL A 175 9.39 -9.96 57.22
C VAL A 175 9.60 -10.30 58.72
N PRO A 176 8.52 -10.43 59.52
CA PRO A 176 8.63 -10.63 60.94
C PRO A 176 9.28 -12.01 61.26
N LEU A 177 10.02 -12.04 62.35
CA LEU A 177 10.55 -13.25 62.95
C LEU A 177 10.17 -13.21 64.43
N ASP A 178 8.95 -13.63 64.70
CA ASP A 178 8.30 -13.48 66.01
C ASP A 178 8.72 -14.55 67.03
N ASN A 179 9.14 -15.71 66.55
CA ASN A 179 9.57 -16.81 67.40
C ASN A 179 10.86 -17.44 66.90
N CYS A 180 11.67 -17.93 67.82
CA CYS A 180 12.86 -18.73 67.53
C CYS A 180 12.45 -20.11 66.94
N PRO A 181 12.89 -20.47 65.71
CA PRO A 181 12.50 -21.74 65.09
C PRO A 181 13.07 -22.96 65.86
N ASP A 182 14.12 -22.80 66.67
CA ASP A 182 14.80 -23.88 67.38
C ASP A 182 14.21 -24.15 68.80
N CYS A 183 13.86 -23.09 69.52
CA CYS A 183 13.41 -23.22 70.92
C CYS A 183 12.03 -22.62 71.20
N GLY A 184 11.42 -21.89 70.24
CA GLY A 184 10.07 -21.30 70.37
C GLY A 184 10.05 -19.99 71.19
N GLU A 185 11.20 -19.45 71.64
CA GLU A 185 11.28 -18.19 72.38
C GLU A 185 10.68 -17.03 71.59
N ASP A 186 9.94 -16.13 72.22
CA ASP A 186 9.36 -14.91 71.66
C ASP A 186 10.45 -13.91 71.35
N LEU A 187 10.62 -13.59 70.06
CA LEU A 187 11.59 -12.65 69.52
C LEU A 187 10.96 -11.31 69.12
N SER A 188 9.68 -11.07 69.37
CA SER A 188 8.96 -9.84 68.94
C SER A 188 9.64 -8.54 69.40
N ASN A 189 10.33 -8.56 70.54
CA ASN A 189 11.03 -7.43 71.14
C ASN A 189 12.54 -7.45 70.91
N VAL A 190 13.06 -8.40 70.16
CA VAL A 190 14.50 -8.50 69.88
C VAL A 190 14.81 -7.76 68.59
N SER A 191 15.78 -6.82 68.65
CA SER A 191 16.21 -6.06 67.46
C SER A 191 16.88 -6.98 66.45
N GLY A 192 16.34 -6.99 65.21
CA GLY A 192 16.86 -7.74 64.09
C GLY A 192 17.87 -6.95 63.24
N ILE A 193 18.79 -7.68 62.57
CA ILE A 193 19.70 -7.12 61.56
C ILE A 193 19.26 -7.55 60.19
N GLN A 194 19.10 -6.61 59.26
CA GLN A 194 18.74 -6.92 57.87
C GLN A 194 19.81 -7.75 57.18
N LYS A 195 19.49 -9.00 56.83
CA LYS A 195 20.41 -9.94 56.24
C LYS A 195 20.39 -9.93 54.72
N MET A 196 19.20 -9.79 54.10
CA MET A 196 19.00 -9.84 52.65
C MET A 196 17.75 -9.08 52.28
N THR A 197 17.75 -8.43 51.11
CA THR A 197 16.57 -7.81 50.54
C THR A 197 16.26 -8.37 49.18
N ARG A 198 15.00 -8.46 48.86
CA ARG A 198 14.48 -8.77 47.53
C ARG A 198 13.47 -7.68 47.12
N GLN A 199 13.42 -7.36 45.85
CA GLN A 199 12.41 -6.44 45.30
C GLN A 199 11.41 -7.23 44.44
N MET A 200 10.15 -6.90 44.61
CA MET A 200 9.05 -7.32 43.74
C MET A 200 8.58 -6.09 43.00
N ILE A 201 8.53 -6.15 41.66
CA ILE A 201 8.00 -5.08 40.81
C ILE A 201 6.61 -5.52 40.39
N ASP A 202 5.61 -4.72 40.74
CA ASP A 202 4.21 -5.01 40.45
C ASP A 202 3.53 -3.77 39.84
N ILE A 203 2.32 -3.92 39.31
CA ILE A 203 1.54 -2.85 38.70
C ILE A 203 0.31 -2.60 39.57
N ASN A 204 0.15 -1.35 40.01
CA ASN A 204 -1.09 -0.89 40.59
C ASN A 204 -1.99 -0.32 39.47
N PHE A 205 -3.10 -0.98 39.15
CA PHE A 205 -4.08 -0.48 38.17
C PHE A 205 -4.88 0.67 38.80
N PRO A 206 -4.68 1.93 38.36
CA PRO A 206 -5.35 3.07 38.95
C PRO A 206 -6.84 3.06 38.60
N ALA A 207 -7.69 3.39 39.56
CA ALA A 207 -9.09 3.73 39.32
C ALA A 207 -9.19 4.97 38.40
N PRO A 208 -10.26 5.11 37.61
CA PRO A 208 -10.43 6.30 36.78
C PRO A 208 -10.53 7.55 37.64
N VAL A 209 -9.84 8.61 37.22
CA VAL A 209 -9.96 9.93 37.85
C VAL A 209 -11.13 10.66 37.25
N ILE A 210 -12.13 10.98 38.07
CA ILE A 210 -13.34 11.70 37.67
C ILE A 210 -13.18 13.16 38.08
N THR A 211 -13.16 14.07 37.10
CA THR A 211 -13.10 15.52 37.32
C THR A 211 -14.44 16.14 36.93
N GLN A 212 -15.08 16.82 37.88
CA GLN A 212 -16.31 17.57 37.65
C GLN A 212 -15.96 19.05 37.40
N TYR A 213 -16.49 19.60 36.31
CA TYR A 213 -16.41 21.03 36.00
C TYR A 213 -17.77 21.66 36.27
N SER A 214 -17.78 22.78 37.00
CA SER A 214 -19.00 23.54 37.31
C SER A 214 -18.80 24.99 36.87
N ILE A 215 -19.74 25.53 36.12
CA ILE A 215 -19.79 26.98 35.84
C ILE A 215 -20.45 27.68 37.01
N LEU A 216 -19.99 28.89 37.26
CA LEU A 216 -20.55 29.73 38.34
C LEU A 216 -21.27 30.92 37.72
N GLU A 217 -22.43 31.22 38.33
CA GLU A 217 -23.19 32.44 38.06
C GLU A 217 -22.96 33.41 39.23
N LYS A 218 -22.71 34.69 38.93
CA LYS A 218 -22.54 35.74 39.95
C LYS A 218 -23.22 37.01 39.49
N VAL A 219 -23.85 37.70 40.48
CA VAL A 219 -24.35 39.04 40.25
C VAL A 219 -23.26 40.05 40.56
N CYS A 220 -22.95 40.94 39.63
CA CYS A 220 -21.96 41.99 39.82
C CYS A 220 -22.48 43.00 40.88
N PRO A 221 -21.76 43.24 41.99
CA PRO A 221 -22.21 44.16 43.04
C PRO A 221 -22.21 45.63 42.59
N ASN A 222 -21.49 45.97 41.52
CA ASN A 222 -21.38 47.34 41.02
C ASN A 222 -22.50 47.69 40.01
N CYS A 223 -22.80 46.81 39.06
CA CYS A 223 -23.77 47.09 37.99
C CYS A 223 -25.03 46.23 38.04
N GLY A 224 -25.12 45.25 38.93
CA GLY A 224 -26.27 44.35 39.05
C GLY A 224 -26.42 43.29 37.96
N HIS A 225 -25.53 43.26 36.96
CA HIS A 225 -25.61 42.27 35.89
C HIS A 225 -25.20 40.88 36.39
N THR A 226 -25.97 39.88 35.99
CA THR A 226 -25.65 38.45 36.18
C THR A 226 -24.67 38.00 35.13
N VAL A 227 -23.52 37.45 35.52
CA VAL A 227 -22.49 36.92 34.66
C VAL A 227 -22.22 35.45 34.98
N CYS A 228 -22.05 34.63 33.95
CA CYS A 228 -21.73 33.22 34.07
C CYS A 228 -20.29 32.95 33.57
N SER A 229 -19.61 32.07 34.26
CA SER A 229 -18.36 31.51 33.73
C SER A 229 -18.62 30.57 32.55
N GLU A 230 -17.63 30.33 31.74
CA GLU A 230 -17.69 29.38 30.62
C GLU A 230 -16.90 28.12 30.95
N PHE A 231 -17.31 26.99 30.36
CA PHE A 231 -16.50 25.77 30.44
C PHE A 231 -15.15 25.96 29.72
N PRO A 232 -14.09 25.37 30.24
CA PRO A 232 -12.80 25.36 29.55
C PRO A 232 -12.95 24.73 28.16
N GLU A 233 -12.17 25.23 27.19
CA GLU A 233 -12.14 24.67 25.85
C GLU A 233 -11.81 23.16 25.89
N GLY A 234 -12.60 22.34 25.21
CA GLY A 234 -12.50 20.89 25.21
C GLY A 234 -13.42 20.19 26.20
N VAL A 235 -14.08 20.92 27.11
CA VAL A 235 -15.15 20.41 27.98
C VAL A 235 -16.49 20.60 27.27
N ASN A 236 -16.86 19.61 26.44
CA ASN A 236 -18.01 19.69 25.54
C ASN A 236 -18.95 18.50 25.76
N GLY A 237 -19.86 18.60 26.71
CA GLY A 237 -20.85 17.58 27.01
C GLY A 237 -20.91 17.21 28.48
N ASP A 238 -22.01 16.59 28.87
CA ASP A 238 -22.31 16.25 30.28
C ASP A 238 -21.27 15.26 30.83
N VAL A 239 -20.87 14.27 30.01
CA VAL A 239 -19.86 13.27 30.36
C VAL A 239 -18.97 13.02 29.12
N PHE A 240 -17.66 13.03 29.29
CA PHE A 240 -16.72 12.74 28.20
C PHE A 240 -15.44 12.08 28.72
N TYR A 241 -14.77 11.33 27.84
CA TYR A 241 -13.48 10.71 28.16
C TYR A 241 -12.33 11.70 27.98
N GLY A 242 -11.49 11.78 28.99
CA GLY A 242 -10.32 12.65 29.01
C GLY A 242 -9.24 12.23 28.00
N PRO A 243 -8.21 13.06 27.80
CA PRO A 243 -7.19 12.84 26.77
C PRO A 243 -6.40 11.54 26.96
N ASN A 244 -6.14 11.10 28.18
CA ASN A 244 -5.40 9.85 28.44
C ASN A 244 -6.20 8.62 28.00
N VAL A 245 -7.53 8.59 28.24
CA VAL A 245 -8.41 7.52 27.78
C VAL A 245 -8.47 7.50 26.25
N GLN A 246 -8.60 8.68 25.63
CA GLN A 246 -8.62 8.77 24.16
C GLN A 246 -7.31 8.27 23.54
N ALA A 247 -6.16 8.67 24.08
CA ALA A 247 -4.85 8.23 23.63
C ALA A 247 -4.66 6.71 23.80
N LEU A 248 -5.07 6.16 24.95
CA LEU A 248 -4.95 4.71 25.22
C LEU A 248 -5.81 3.90 24.25
N VAL A 249 -7.05 4.30 24.01
CA VAL A 249 -7.95 3.63 23.06
C VAL A 249 -7.34 3.61 21.65
N VAL A 250 -6.82 4.74 21.18
CA VAL A 250 -6.21 4.84 19.84
C VAL A 250 -4.90 4.05 19.77
N TYR A 251 -4.09 4.06 20.81
CA TYR A 251 -2.84 3.30 20.89
C TYR A 251 -3.09 1.79 20.82
N LEU A 252 -4.05 1.29 21.59
CA LEU A 252 -4.45 -0.12 21.53
C LEU A 252 -5.02 -0.51 20.17
N CYS A 253 -5.82 0.37 19.56
CA CYS A 253 -6.44 0.10 18.27
C CYS A 253 -5.44 0.13 17.10
N GLU A 254 -4.64 1.20 17.00
CA GLU A 254 -3.88 1.48 15.79
C GLU A 254 -2.45 0.94 15.85
N GLU A 255 -1.84 0.90 17.04
CA GLU A 255 -0.50 0.34 17.23
C GLU A 255 -0.55 -1.16 17.53
N HIS A 256 -1.40 -1.56 18.48
CA HIS A 256 -1.45 -2.95 18.95
C HIS A 256 -2.49 -3.81 18.23
N ALA A 257 -3.20 -3.24 17.25
CA ALA A 257 -4.19 -3.95 16.44
C ALA A 257 -5.31 -4.63 17.26
N VAL A 258 -5.65 -4.10 18.44
CA VAL A 258 -6.72 -4.65 19.29
C VAL A 258 -8.06 -4.27 18.69
N SER A 259 -8.98 -5.24 18.53
CA SER A 259 -10.33 -4.97 18.01
C SER A 259 -11.17 -4.16 19.02
N TYR A 260 -12.14 -3.40 18.52
CA TYR A 260 -13.02 -2.56 19.37
C TYR A 260 -13.70 -3.35 20.49
N GLN A 261 -14.18 -4.55 20.20
CA GLN A 261 -14.77 -5.43 21.21
C GLN A 261 -13.77 -5.81 22.32
N ARG A 262 -12.52 -6.08 21.95
CA ARG A 262 -11.47 -6.39 22.94
C ARG A 262 -11.05 -5.16 23.72
N ILE A 263 -10.98 -3.99 23.08
CA ILE A 263 -10.71 -2.72 23.76
C ILE A 263 -11.81 -2.43 24.79
N LYS A 264 -13.09 -2.55 24.41
CA LYS A 264 -14.22 -2.41 25.34
C LYS A 264 -14.03 -3.27 26.58
N ARG A 265 -13.73 -4.56 26.40
CA ARG A 265 -13.50 -5.49 27.51
C ARG A 265 -12.31 -5.08 28.37
N LEU A 266 -11.16 -4.79 27.74
CA LEU A 266 -9.94 -4.38 28.44
C LEU A 266 -10.16 -3.12 29.28
N MET A 267 -10.84 -2.11 28.73
CA MET A 267 -11.13 -0.88 29.46
C MET A 267 -12.03 -1.11 30.68
N ASN A 268 -13.01 -2.03 30.55
CA ASN A 268 -13.86 -2.41 31.69
C ASN A 268 -13.09 -3.23 32.74
N ASP A 269 -12.37 -4.25 32.32
CA ASP A 269 -11.73 -5.22 33.22
C ASP A 269 -10.56 -4.59 34.00
N MET A 270 -9.77 -3.73 33.35
CA MET A 270 -8.56 -3.15 33.96
C MET A 270 -8.78 -1.78 34.59
N PHE A 271 -9.71 -0.98 34.06
CA PHE A 271 -9.89 0.42 34.48
C PHE A 271 -11.29 0.74 34.96
N HIS A 272 -12.23 -0.22 34.95
CA HIS A 272 -13.64 -0.01 35.29
C HIS A 272 -14.32 1.10 34.47
N ILE A 273 -13.87 1.24 33.21
CA ILE A 273 -14.42 2.21 32.25
C ILE A 273 -15.28 1.44 31.24
N ASP A 274 -16.59 1.59 31.34
CA ASP A 274 -17.51 1.03 30.33
C ASP A 274 -17.65 1.99 29.14
N MET A 275 -17.46 1.47 27.94
CA MET A 275 -17.61 2.22 26.69
C MET A 275 -18.17 1.34 25.56
N SER A 276 -18.96 1.93 24.68
CA SER A 276 -19.46 1.21 23.50
C SER A 276 -18.42 1.16 22.38
N GLU A 277 -18.54 0.19 21.45
CA GLU A 277 -17.72 0.17 20.23
C GLU A 277 -17.90 1.44 19.38
N GLY A 278 -19.13 2.01 19.37
CA GLY A 278 -19.40 3.30 18.72
C GLY A 278 -18.62 4.45 19.35
N THR A 279 -18.49 4.46 20.68
CA THR A 279 -17.66 5.44 21.39
C THR A 279 -16.19 5.31 21.03
N ILE A 280 -15.66 4.08 20.94
CA ILE A 280 -14.29 3.80 20.51
C ILE A 280 -14.06 4.34 19.09
N ASN A 281 -14.98 4.05 18.16
CA ASN A 281 -14.89 4.59 16.80
C ASN A 281 -14.90 6.13 16.78
N ASN A 282 -15.79 6.77 17.57
CA ASN A 282 -15.85 8.23 17.65
C ASN A 282 -14.56 8.84 18.21
N ILE A 283 -13.92 8.18 19.17
CA ILE A 283 -12.60 8.58 19.70
C ILE A 283 -11.56 8.50 18.59
N VAL A 284 -11.47 7.38 17.85
CA VAL A 284 -10.53 7.21 16.74
C VAL A 284 -10.73 8.29 15.68
N GLN A 285 -11.97 8.56 15.25
CA GLN A 285 -12.26 9.60 14.25
C GLN A 285 -11.88 11.01 14.73
N ARG A 286 -12.15 11.33 16.00
CA ARG A 286 -11.79 12.60 16.61
C ARG A 286 -10.28 12.79 16.68
N MET A 287 -9.56 11.77 17.12
CA MET A 287 -8.10 11.77 17.18
C MET A 287 -7.48 11.89 15.78
N THR A 288 -8.05 11.21 14.79
CA THR A 288 -7.65 11.34 13.39
C THR A 288 -7.78 12.77 12.90
N LYS A 289 -8.91 13.42 13.19
CA LYS A 289 -9.12 14.83 12.82
C LYS A 289 -8.09 15.75 13.47
N ARG A 290 -7.77 15.55 14.76
CA ARG A 290 -6.74 16.32 15.48
C ARG A 290 -5.32 16.08 14.93
N ALA A 291 -5.02 14.86 14.50
CA ALA A 291 -3.73 14.50 13.93
C ALA A 291 -3.51 15.02 12.49
N ARG A 292 -4.55 15.54 11.82
CA ARG A 292 -4.51 15.87 10.39
C ARG A 292 -3.41 16.91 10.05
N ALA A 293 -3.24 17.95 10.84
CA ALA A 293 -2.21 18.94 10.62
C ALA A 293 -0.79 18.34 10.71
N LEU A 294 -0.55 17.48 11.70
CA LEU A 294 0.73 16.76 11.83
C LEU A 294 0.96 15.78 10.67
N TYR A 295 -0.09 15.10 10.23
CA TYR A 295 -0.06 14.21 9.07
C TYR A 295 0.37 14.94 7.79
N GLU A 296 -0.17 16.13 7.50
CA GLU A 296 0.23 16.93 6.33
C GLU A 296 1.68 17.45 6.46
N ARG A 297 2.14 17.72 7.67
CA ARG A 297 3.55 18.08 7.92
C ARG A 297 4.48 16.90 7.68
N ILE A 298 4.10 15.70 8.09
CA ILE A 298 4.86 14.47 7.79
C ILE A 298 4.96 14.30 6.27
N LYS A 299 3.85 14.47 5.54
CA LYS A 299 3.83 14.45 4.07
C LYS A 299 4.80 15.48 3.47
N SER A 300 4.75 16.72 3.94
CA SER A 300 5.65 17.79 3.50
C SER A 300 7.12 17.48 3.79
N LYS A 301 7.41 16.85 4.96
CA LYS A 301 8.78 16.42 5.31
C LYS A 301 9.30 15.35 4.35
N ILE A 302 8.47 14.37 3.99
CA ILE A 302 8.80 13.38 2.95
C ILE A 302 9.10 14.08 1.62
N GLY A 303 8.23 15.03 1.22
CA GLY A 303 8.36 15.77 -0.04
C GLY A 303 9.62 16.63 -0.17
N LYS A 304 10.31 16.90 0.94
CA LYS A 304 11.57 17.68 1.00
C LYS A 304 12.80 16.83 1.29
N SER A 305 12.64 15.51 1.41
CA SER A 305 13.73 14.61 1.74
C SER A 305 14.59 14.29 0.52
N PRO A 306 15.93 14.27 0.63
CA PRO A 306 16.80 13.90 -0.49
C PRO A 306 16.66 12.41 -0.88
N VAL A 307 16.24 11.56 0.04
CA VAL A 307 16.01 10.12 -0.20
C VAL A 307 14.71 9.70 0.48
N ALA A 308 13.87 8.98 -0.25
CA ALA A 308 12.67 8.37 0.29
C ALA A 308 12.48 6.96 -0.28
N GLY A 309 11.94 6.05 0.52
CA GLY A 309 11.45 4.76 0.07
C GLY A 309 9.94 4.79 -0.10
N ALA A 310 9.41 3.96 -0.99
CA ALA A 310 7.97 3.75 -1.12
C ALA A 310 7.62 2.29 -1.34
N ASP A 311 6.47 1.88 -0.83
CA ASP A 311 5.90 0.55 -1.00
C ASP A 311 4.38 0.62 -0.87
N GLU A 312 3.67 -0.41 -1.31
CA GLU A 312 2.23 -0.52 -1.14
C GLU A 312 1.81 -1.92 -0.76
N THR A 313 0.72 -2.01 -0.03
CA THR A 313 0.14 -3.30 0.35
C THR A 313 -1.37 -3.31 0.15
N GLY A 314 -1.90 -4.43 -0.35
CA GLY A 314 -3.35 -4.60 -0.46
C GLY A 314 -4.00 -4.64 0.92
N ILE A 315 -5.05 -3.87 1.12
CA ILE A 315 -5.92 -3.91 2.29
C ILE A 315 -7.35 -4.21 1.84
N ASP A 316 -8.07 -4.93 2.67
CA ASP A 316 -9.47 -5.22 2.42
C ASP A 316 -10.36 -4.23 3.17
N ILE A 317 -11.29 -3.59 2.46
CA ILE A 317 -12.29 -2.70 3.03
C ILE A 317 -13.66 -3.22 2.65
N ALA A 318 -14.40 -3.75 3.60
CA ALA A 318 -15.74 -4.30 3.41
C ALA A 318 -15.82 -5.37 2.29
N GLY A 319 -14.80 -6.22 2.14
CA GLY A 319 -14.72 -7.24 1.10
C GLY A 319 -14.17 -6.76 -0.24
N VAL A 320 -13.78 -5.48 -0.36
CA VAL A 320 -13.22 -4.91 -1.59
C VAL A 320 -11.75 -4.60 -1.41
N LEU A 321 -10.91 -5.04 -2.36
CA LEU A 321 -9.48 -4.78 -2.36
C LEU A 321 -9.19 -3.29 -2.60
N HIS A 322 -8.50 -2.69 -1.65
CA HIS A 322 -7.91 -1.36 -1.69
C HIS A 322 -6.42 -1.45 -1.41
N TRP A 323 -5.73 -0.32 -1.37
CA TRP A 323 -4.28 -0.26 -1.20
C TRP A 323 -3.90 0.72 -0.11
N LEU A 324 -2.96 0.32 0.74
CA LEU A 324 -2.27 1.19 1.67
C LEU A 324 -0.88 1.46 1.12
N TRP A 325 -0.62 2.70 0.78
CA TRP A 325 0.66 3.20 0.30
C TRP A 325 1.47 3.75 1.47
N VAL A 326 2.77 3.57 1.42
CA VAL A 326 3.72 4.19 2.34
C VAL A 326 4.80 4.92 1.57
N TRP A 327 5.13 6.10 2.01
CA TRP A 327 6.38 6.81 1.69
C TRP A 327 7.12 7.05 2.99
N GLN A 328 8.41 6.75 3.00
CA GLN A 328 9.16 6.81 4.23
C GLN A 328 10.58 7.32 4.01
N THR A 329 11.13 7.93 5.05
CA THR A 329 12.52 8.34 5.17
C THR A 329 13.11 7.71 6.43
N GLU A 330 14.34 7.99 6.76
CA GLU A 330 14.94 7.56 8.01
C GLU A 330 14.16 8.05 9.24
N THR A 331 13.55 9.23 9.18
CA THR A 331 12.94 9.92 10.33
C THR A 331 11.43 10.14 10.22
N ALA A 332 10.78 9.68 9.17
CA ALA A 332 9.35 9.89 8.96
C ALA A 332 8.72 8.81 8.09
N SER A 333 7.43 8.53 8.31
CA SER A 333 6.62 7.66 7.47
C SER A 333 5.24 8.26 7.25
N PHE A 334 4.83 8.29 6.00
CA PHE A 334 3.54 8.80 5.56
C PHE A 334 2.75 7.67 4.90
N PHE A 335 1.58 7.36 5.44
CA PHE A 335 0.68 6.33 4.90
C PHE A 335 -0.53 6.97 4.25
N LYS A 336 -1.04 6.37 3.20
CA LYS A 336 -2.29 6.78 2.54
C LYS A 336 -3.08 5.58 2.05
N ALA A 337 -4.35 5.50 2.43
CA ALA A 337 -5.29 4.54 1.84
C ALA A 337 -5.78 5.06 0.49
N HIS A 338 -5.85 4.18 -0.52
CA HIS A 338 -6.31 4.52 -1.86
C HIS A 338 -7.01 3.33 -2.53
N ALA A 339 -8.01 3.60 -3.39
CA ALA A 339 -8.76 2.55 -4.09
C ALA A 339 -7.96 1.87 -5.21
N LYS A 340 -6.93 2.51 -5.74
CA LYS A 340 -6.13 2.01 -6.87
C LYS A 340 -4.69 1.73 -6.48
N ARG A 341 -4.05 0.75 -7.17
CA ARG A 341 -2.62 0.44 -7.06
C ARG A 341 -1.76 1.21 -8.06
N GLY A 342 -2.33 1.86 -9.03
CA GLY A 342 -1.60 2.45 -10.14
C GLY A 342 -1.18 3.90 -9.90
N HIS A 343 -0.70 4.51 -10.97
CA HIS A 343 -0.21 5.88 -11.09
C HIS A 343 -1.12 6.94 -10.44
N LYS A 344 -2.45 6.79 -10.58
CA LYS A 344 -3.44 7.69 -9.96
C LYS A 344 -3.27 7.86 -8.45
N ALA A 345 -2.87 6.80 -7.72
CA ALA A 345 -2.65 6.87 -6.27
C ALA A 345 -1.42 7.74 -5.93
N ILE A 346 -0.40 7.69 -6.76
CA ILE A 346 0.82 8.48 -6.62
C ILE A 346 0.52 9.95 -6.90
N GLU A 347 -0.16 10.26 -8.01
CA GLU A 347 -0.58 11.62 -8.37
C GLU A 347 -1.48 12.25 -7.32
N ASP A 348 -2.49 11.52 -6.82
CA ASP A 348 -3.39 12.00 -5.76
C ASP A 348 -2.66 12.22 -4.43
N THR A 349 -1.43 11.72 -4.29
CA THR A 349 -0.60 11.91 -3.10
C THR A 349 0.41 13.03 -3.30
N PHE A 350 1.19 12.98 -4.38
CA PHE A 350 2.22 13.94 -4.71
C PHE A 350 2.01 14.40 -6.17
N ASP A 351 1.13 15.36 -6.36
CA ASP A 351 0.73 15.90 -7.67
C ASP A 351 1.90 16.46 -8.51
N LYS A 352 2.93 16.99 -7.85
CA LYS A 352 4.16 17.51 -8.48
C LYS A 352 5.31 16.51 -8.48
N GLY A 353 5.09 15.31 -7.94
CA GLY A 353 6.15 14.34 -7.68
C GLY A 353 7.05 14.75 -6.51
N LEU A 354 8.28 14.24 -6.54
CA LEU A 354 9.36 14.48 -5.58
C LEU A 354 10.66 14.84 -6.33
N PRO A 355 10.74 16.00 -7.02
CA PRO A 355 11.79 16.29 -8.01
C PRO A 355 13.21 16.33 -7.43
N ASP A 356 13.36 16.56 -6.13
CA ASP A 356 14.66 16.63 -5.45
C ASP A 356 15.03 15.33 -4.71
N THR A 357 14.17 14.31 -4.79
CA THR A 357 14.28 13.06 -4.00
C THR A 357 14.76 11.90 -4.87
N VAL A 358 15.70 11.11 -4.38
CA VAL A 358 15.99 9.76 -4.88
C VAL A 358 14.95 8.81 -4.32
N LEU A 359 14.16 8.18 -5.18
CA LEU A 359 13.07 7.29 -4.77
C LEU A 359 13.50 5.83 -4.82
N VAL A 360 13.48 5.15 -3.68
CA VAL A 360 13.86 3.74 -3.52
C VAL A 360 12.60 2.88 -3.51
N THR A 361 12.42 2.00 -4.51
CA THR A 361 11.20 1.18 -4.63
C THR A 361 11.50 -0.20 -5.19
N ASP A 362 10.48 -1.04 -5.22
CA ASP A 362 10.49 -2.21 -6.09
C ASP A 362 10.40 -1.79 -7.59
N ARG A 363 10.28 -2.77 -8.49
CA ARG A 363 10.17 -2.50 -9.93
C ARG A 363 8.73 -2.27 -10.42
N HIS A 364 7.79 -1.92 -9.53
CA HIS A 364 6.42 -1.64 -9.95
C HIS A 364 6.36 -0.40 -10.85
N GLY A 365 5.76 -0.56 -12.04
CA GLY A 365 5.78 0.45 -13.11
C GLY A 365 5.24 1.83 -12.72
N ALA A 366 4.31 1.88 -11.76
CA ALA A 366 3.69 3.12 -11.33
C ALA A 366 4.70 4.13 -10.73
N TYR A 367 5.75 3.67 -10.07
CA TYR A 367 6.77 4.56 -9.49
C TYR A 367 7.62 5.27 -10.54
N PHE A 368 7.91 4.61 -11.67
CA PHE A 368 8.80 5.16 -12.72
C PHE A 368 8.14 6.24 -13.57
N SER A 369 6.85 6.48 -13.40
CA SER A 369 6.15 7.61 -14.01
C SER A 369 6.08 8.84 -13.11
N MET A 370 6.55 8.73 -11.85
CA MET A 370 6.61 9.85 -10.92
C MET A 370 7.79 10.76 -11.25
N ASN A 371 7.57 12.06 -11.22
CA ASN A 371 8.64 13.05 -11.34
C ASN A 371 9.51 13.02 -10.06
N VAL A 372 10.71 12.48 -10.16
CA VAL A 372 11.70 12.37 -9.06
C VAL A 372 13.09 12.73 -9.57
N LYS A 373 14.03 13.01 -8.69
CA LYS A 373 15.43 13.27 -9.06
C LYS A 373 16.04 12.08 -9.81
N THR A 374 15.89 10.88 -9.25
CA THR A 374 16.27 9.59 -9.84
C THR A 374 15.63 8.47 -9.01
N HIS A 375 15.79 7.22 -9.49
CA HIS A 375 15.31 6.03 -8.78
C HIS A 375 16.47 5.18 -8.28
N GLN A 376 16.19 4.37 -7.24
CA GLN A 376 16.98 3.19 -6.88
C GLN A 376 16.05 1.99 -6.85
N ILE A 377 16.35 0.97 -7.63
CA ILE A 377 15.62 -0.31 -7.61
C ILE A 377 16.07 -1.13 -6.41
N CYS A 378 15.12 -1.69 -5.66
CA CYS A 378 15.43 -2.61 -4.56
C CYS A 378 16.18 -3.86 -5.09
N LEU A 379 17.46 -3.99 -4.74
CA LEU A 379 18.28 -5.10 -5.21
C LEU A 379 17.89 -6.45 -4.59
N VAL A 380 17.34 -6.46 -3.38
CA VAL A 380 16.84 -7.70 -2.75
C VAL A 380 15.68 -8.32 -3.56
N HIS A 381 14.78 -7.49 -4.08
CA HIS A 381 13.73 -7.96 -4.99
C HIS A 381 14.29 -8.46 -6.32
N LEU A 382 15.31 -7.78 -6.83
CA LEU A 382 15.99 -8.20 -8.05
C LEU A 382 16.71 -9.54 -7.86
N GLN A 383 17.43 -9.73 -6.74
CA GLN A 383 18.07 -11.02 -6.40
C GLN A 383 17.06 -12.16 -6.38
N ARG A 384 15.92 -12.01 -5.73
CA ARG A 384 14.86 -13.05 -5.70
C ARG A 384 14.38 -13.42 -7.10
N ASN A 385 14.19 -12.44 -7.98
CA ASN A 385 13.79 -12.72 -9.36
C ASN A 385 14.90 -13.43 -10.16
N LEU A 386 16.16 -13.13 -9.93
CA LEU A 386 17.29 -13.82 -10.55
C LEU A 386 17.43 -15.26 -10.03
N VAL A 387 17.18 -15.49 -8.75
CA VAL A 387 17.10 -16.85 -8.18
C VAL A 387 16.03 -17.67 -8.89
N TYR A 388 14.84 -17.10 -9.12
CA TYR A 388 13.80 -17.77 -9.89
C TYR A 388 14.25 -18.16 -11.30
N LEU A 389 14.93 -17.26 -12.02
CA LEU A 389 15.46 -17.56 -13.35
C LEU A 389 16.56 -18.64 -13.31
N THR A 390 17.38 -18.67 -12.26
CA THR A 390 18.38 -19.73 -12.04
C THR A 390 17.70 -21.08 -11.78
N GLU A 391 16.60 -21.11 -11.03
CA GLU A 391 15.82 -22.33 -10.81
C GLU A 391 15.07 -22.78 -12.07
N LEU A 392 14.65 -21.84 -12.92
CA LEU A 392 13.92 -22.13 -14.17
C LEU A 392 14.81 -22.77 -15.23
N GLN A 393 16.07 -22.30 -15.36
CA GLN A 393 17.08 -22.87 -16.27
C GLN A 393 18.44 -22.95 -15.54
N PRO A 394 18.69 -24.06 -14.79
CA PRO A 394 19.91 -24.19 -13.98
C PRO A 394 21.23 -24.12 -14.77
N GLU A 395 21.24 -24.49 -16.04
CA GLU A 395 22.40 -24.41 -16.94
C GLU A 395 22.69 -23.00 -17.46
N ASN A 396 21.71 -22.11 -17.41
CA ASN A 396 21.88 -20.76 -17.92
C ASN A 396 22.78 -19.95 -16.99
N GLN A 397 23.84 -19.37 -17.52
CA GLN A 397 24.83 -18.64 -16.74
C GLN A 397 24.45 -17.19 -16.48
N TRP A 398 23.68 -16.55 -17.37
CA TRP A 398 23.34 -15.13 -17.28
C TRP A 398 22.70 -14.71 -15.94
N PRO A 399 21.67 -15.40 -15.41
CA PRO A 399 21.07 -14.99 -14.12
C PRO A 399 22.02 -15.19 -12.94
N LYS A 400 22.94 -16.17 -13.01
CA LYS A 400 23.97 -16.39 -11.99
C LYS A 400 24.99 -15.26 -11.99
N ASP A 401 25.44 -14.82 -13.15
CA ASP A 401 26.42 -13.74 -13.28
C ASP A 401 25.81 -12.40 -12.83
N MET A 402 24.53 -12.13 -13.18
CA MET A 402 23.79 -10.99 -12.66
C MET A 402 23.63 -11.04 -11.13
N LEU A 403 23.32 -12.22 -10.57
CA LEU A 403 23.19 -12.41 -9.13
C LEU A 403 24.53 -12.17 -8.42
N ASN A 404 25.63 -12.68 -8.97
CA ASN A 404 26.98 -12.48 -8.46
C ASN A 404 27.38 -11.00 -8.49
N LEU A 405 27.12 -10.30 -9.60
CA LEU A 405 27.38 -8.86 -9.73
C LEU A 405 26.64 -8.04 -8.67
N ILE A 406 25.34 -8.28 -8.50
CA ILE A 406 24.52 -7.57 -7.51
C ILE A 406 25.01 -7.87 -6.10
N THR A 407 25.32 -9.13 -5.80
CA THR A 407 25.85 -9.55 -4.50
C THR A 407 27.19 -8.90 -4.20
N ASP A 408 28.08 -8.85 -5.18
CA ASP A 408 29.38 -8.17 -5.09
C ASP A 408 29.22 -6.66 -4.83
N ALA A 409 28.35 -5.99 -5.57
CA ALA A 409 28.06 -4.56 -5.36
C ALA A 409 27.53 -4.27 -3.95
N MET A 410 26.59 -5.09 -3.47
CA MET A 410 26.04 -4.96 -2.11
C MET A 410 27.11 -5.27 -1.05
N LYS A 411 28.00 -6.24 -1.29
CA LYS A 411 29.10 -6.59 -0.40
C LYS A 411 30.11 -5.46 -0.31
N GLN A 412 30.58 -4.94 -1.45
CA GLN A 412 31.52 -3.82 -1.47
C GLN A 412 30.94 -2.60 -0.72
N ARG A 413 29.65 -2.28 -0.89
CA ARG A 413 28.98 -1.18 -0.19
C ARG A 413 28.95 -1.35 1.33
N ARG A 414 28.93 -2.58 1.85
CA ARG A 414 28.90 -2.89 3.30
C ARG A 414 30.28 -2.95 3.94
N GLU A 415 31.28 -3.43 3.18
CA GLU A 415 32.57 -3.85 3.73
C GLU A 415 33.73 -2.88 3.40
N LYS A 416 33.61 -2.10 2.33
CA LYS A 416 34.64 -1.16 1.89
C LYS A 416 34.33 0.29 2.33
N ALA A 417 35.36 1.10 2.48
CA ALA A 417 35.21 2.54 2.56
C ALA A 417 34.60 3.08 1.25
N TRP A 418 33.93 4.23 1.34
CA TRP A 418 33.15 4.78 0.20
C TRP A 418 34.00 5.01 -1.05
N ASP A 419 35.22 5.49 -0.89
CA ASP A 419 36.20 5.77 -1.94
C ASP A 419 36.88 4.52 -2.51
N GLU A 420 36.86 3.39 -1.79
CA GLU A 420 37.41 2.11 -2.21
C GLU A 420 36.46 1.23 -3.04
N ILE A 421 35.21 1.67 -3.20
CA ILE A 421 34.21 0.94 -3.98
C ILE A 421 34.54 1.06 -5.48
N ASP A 422 34.69 -0.06 -6.17
CA ASP A 422 34.92 -0.11 -7.63
C ASP A 422 33.60 0.15 -8.41
N ARG A 423 33.18 1.41 -8.43
CA ARG A 423 31.92 1.83 -9.09
C ARG A 423 31.96 1.62 -10.60
N GLU A 424 33.05 2.01 -11.21
CA GLU A 424 33.24 1.93 -12.68
C GLU A 424 33.26 0.47 -13.15
N GLY A 425 34.02 -0.39 -12.47
CA GLY A 425 34.07 -1.81 -12.78
C GLY A 425 32.71 -2.50 -12.60
N LEU A 426 31.97 -2.17 -11.55
CA LEU A 426 30.62 -2.71 -11.32
C LEU A 426 29.62 -2.27 -12.39
N LYS A 427 29.63 -0.98 -12.79
CA LYS A 427 28.75 -0.45 -13.85
C LYS A 427 29.10 -1.05 -15.22
N LYS A 428 30.41 -1.16 -15.54
CA LYS A 428 30.87 -1.80 -16.79
C LYS A 428 30.43 -3.25 -16.89
N ARG A 429 30.58 -4.04 -15.81
CA ARG A 429 30.10 -5.43 -15.75
C ARG A 429 28.57 -5.52 -15.93
N LEU A 430 27.81 -4.54 -15.39
CA LEU A 430 26.37 -4.46 -15.59
C LEU A 430 26.02 -4.25 -17.06
N ASP A 431 26.71 -3.31 -17.75
CA ASP A 431 26.48 -3.04 -19.15
C ASP A 431 26.80 -4.29 -20.00
N GLU A 432 27.94 -4.95 -19.75
CA GLU A 432 28.36 -6.19 -20.44
C GLU A 432 27.32 -7.31 -20.30
N LEU A 433 26.71 -7.47 -19.12
CA LEU A 433 25.67 -8.47 -18.89
C LEU A 433 24.31 -8.09 -19.51
N LEU A 434 23.97 -6.81 -19.54
CA LEU A 434 22.70 -6.34 -20.11
C LEU A 434 22.72 -6.34 -21.65
N ASP A 435 23.88 -6.10 -22.25
CA ASP A 435 24.08 -6.11 -23.71
C ASP A 435 24.52 -7.50 -24.25
N GLY A 436 24.89 -8.40 -23.33
CA GLY A 436 25.37 -9.74 -23.67
C GLY A 436 24.25 -10.73 -24.04
N PRO A 437 24.64 -11.88 -24.62
CA PRO A 437 23.68 -12.91 -25.01
C PRO A 437 23.04 -13.60 -23.79
N LEU A 438 21.76 -13.86 -23.87
CA LEU A 438 21.02 -14.59 -22.82
C LEU A 438 21.19 -16.11 -22.87
N GLY A 439 21.61 -16.66 -24.02
CA GLY A 439 21.67 -18.12 -24.25
C GLY A 439 20.29 -18.81 -24.30
N THR A 440 19.20 -18.04 -24.33
CA THR A 440 17.83 -18.56 -24.40
C THR A 440 16.88 -17.51 -24.97
N ASP A 441 15.82 -17.97 -25.65
CA ASP A 441 14.70 -17.15 -26.15
C ASP A 441 13.50 -17.15 -25.18
N ASP A 442 13.65 -17.70 -23.96
CA ASP A 442 12.59 -17.73 -22.98
C ASP A 442 12.12 -16.31 -22.61
N LYS A 443 10.80 -16.12 -22.60
CA LYS A 443 10.17 -14.80 -22.36
C LYS A 443 10.45 -14.23 -20.97
N GLU A 444 10.65 -15.06 -19.96
CA GLU A 444 10.98 -14.60 -18.61
C GLU A 444 12.38 -13.97 -18.59
N PHE A 445 13.35 -14.56 -19.31
CA PHE A 445 14.72 -14.06 -19.43
C PHE A 445 14.78 -12.80 -20.30
N THR A 446 14.23 -12.86 -21.52
CA THR A 446 14.23 -11.72 -22.45
C THR A 446 13.48 -10.52 -21.86
N GLY A 447 12.35 -10.77 -21.17
CA GLY A 447 11.59 -9.75 -20.46
C GLY A 447 12.37 -9.14 -19.28
N MET A 448 13.12 -9.97 -18.54
CA MET A 448 13.97 -9.49 -17.45
C MET A 448 15.09 -8.60 -17.96
N GLN A 449 15.89 -9.08 -18.92
CA GLN A 449 17.01 -8.32 -19.48
C GLN A 449 16.54 -6.98 -20.07
N LYS A 450 15.52 -7.00 -20.94
CA LYS A 450 14.93 -5.79 -21.52
C LYS A 450 14.42 -4.80 -20.45
N GLY A 451 13.75 -5.33 -19.42
CA GLY A 451 13.24 -4.52 -18.32
C GLY A 451 14.33 -3.89 -17.46
N LEU A 452 15.49 -4.56 -17.33
CA LEU A 452 16.66 -4.03 -16.64
C LEU A 452 17.44 -3.04 -17.52
N SER A 453 17.64 -3.34 -18.80
CA SER A 453 18.32 -2.42 -19.75
C SER A 453 17.61 -1.07 -19.83
N GLY A 454 16.26 -1.07 -19.86
CA GLY A 454 15.48 0.18 -19.82
C GLY A 454 15.53 0.94 -18.51
N LYS A 455 16.17 0.40 -17.46
CA LYS A 455 16.28 0.99 -16.12
C LYS A 455 17.67 0.82 -15.52
N LYS A 456 18.70 0.64 -16.35
CA LYS A 456 20.06 0.34 -15.90
C LYS A 456 20.61 1.39 -14.94
N ASP A 457 20.33 2.66 -15.21
CA ASP A 457 20.78 3.79 -14.40
C ASP A 457 20.22 3.79 -12.97
N TYR A 458 19.15 3.03 -12.74
CA TYR A 458 18.47 2.93 -11.44
C TYR A 458 18.90 1.70 -10.62
N ILE A 459 19.79 0.84 -11.15
CA ILE A 459 20.22 -0.37 -10.46
C ILE A 459 21.30 -0.05 -9.43
N PHE A 460 22.23 0.84 -9.77
CA PHE A 460 23.40 1.18 -8.97
C PHE A 460 23.45 2.65 -8.51
N THR A 461 22.30 3.33 -8.41
CA THR A 461 22.20 4.69 -7.86
C THR A 461 22.79 4.80 -6.46
N PHE A 462 22.69 3.74 -5.65
CA PHE A 462 23.26 3.66 -4.32
C PHE A 462 24.80 3.69 -4.28
N LEU A 463 25.47 3.46 -5.41
CA LEU A 463 26.92 3.59 -5.55
C LEU A 463 27.34 5.04 -5.82
N ASP A 464 26.41 5.90 -6.26
CA ASP A 464 26.67 7.30 -6.57
C ASP A 464 26.32 8.22 -5.39
N ASN A 465 25.54 7.73 -4.41
CA ASN A 465 25.13 8.49 -3.26
C ASN A 465 25.14 7.62 -1.98
N PRO A 466 25.96 7.97 -0.97
CA PRO A 466 26.08 7.20 0.28
C PRO A 466 24.78 7.12 1.10
N ASP A 467 23.88 8.08 0.95
CA ASP A 467 22.62 8.12 1.70
C ASP A 467 21.54 7.23 1.09
N VAL A 468 21.77 6.71 -0.14
CA VAL A 468 20.81 5.86 -0.83
C VAL A 468 21.02 4.40 -0.45
N PRO A 469 20.03 3.73 0.16
CA PRO A 469 20.10 2.29 0.43
C PRO A 469 19.92 1.48 -0.86
N TYR A 470 20.57 0.32 -0.94
CA TYR A 470 20.41 -0.62 -2.05
C TYR A 470 19.13 -1.46 -1.97
N ASP A 471 18.39 -1.39 -0.86
CA ASP A 471 17.15 -2.15 -0.64
C ASP A 471 16.01 -1.24 -0.17
N ASN A 472 14.78 -1.76 -0.25
CA ASN A 472 13.56 -1.09 0.21
C ASN A 472 12.99 -1.72 1.48
N ASN A 473 13.81 -2.42 2.27
CA ASN A 473 13.38 -3.15 3.46
C ASN A 473 12.69 -2.26 4.50
N ALA A 474 13.04 -0.98 4.57
CA ALA A 474 12.42 -0.04 5.49
C ALA A 474 10.94 0.18 5.16
N SER A 475 10.59 0.38 3.88
CA SER A 475 9.20 0.51 3.43
C SER A 475 8.41 -0.80 3.60
N GLU A 476 9.03 -1.95 3.30
CA GLU A 476 8.42 -3.26 3.54
C GLU A 476 8.09 -3.48 5.02
N ARG A 477 8.98 -3.09 5.93
CA ARG A 477 8.72 -3.16 7.38
C ARG A 477 7.58 -2.24 7.78
N ALA A 478 7.50 -1.05 7.21
CA ALA A 478 6.47 -0.07 7.53
C ALA A 478 5.05 -0.55 7.18
N VAL A 479 4.87 -1.32 6.10
CA VAL A 479 3.53 -1.83 5.72
C VAL A 479 3.08 -3.09 6.50
N ARG A 480 4.00 -3.80 7.18
CA ARG A 480 3.69 -5.04 7.91
C ARG A 480 2.64 -4.88 9.02
N PRO A 481 2.64 -3.81 9.84
CA PRO A 481 1.62 -3.61 10.88
C PRO A 481 0.19 -3.59 10.33
N ALA A 482 -0.04 -3.04 9.14
CA ALA A 482 -1.35 -3.07 8.49
C ALA A 482 -1.84 -4.51 8.21
N LYS A 483 -0.94 -5.40 7.79
CA LYS A 483 -1.26 -6.82 7.61
C LYS A 483 -1.54 -7.52 8.92
N THR A 484 -0.79 -7.19 9.96
CA THR A 484 -1.04 -7.69 11.31
C THR A 484 -2.41 -7.23 11.81
N LYS A 485 -2.75 -5.95 11.64
CA LYS A 485 -4.06 -5.41 12.02
C LYS A 485 -5.21 -6.15 11.32
N GLN A 486 -5.09 -6.40 10.02
CA GLN A 486 -6.12 -7.16 9.29
C GLN A 486 -6.27 -8.60 9.78
N LYS A 487 -5.18 -9.26 10.16
CA LYS A 487 -5.23 -10.65 10.70
C LYS A 487 -5.80 -10.72 12.11
N VAL A 488 -5.54 -9.72 12.94
CA VAL A 488 -5.89 -9.73 14.38
C VAL A 488 -7.22 -9.04 14.67
N ALA A 489 -7.43 -7.84 14.11
CA ALA A 489 -8.62 -7.04 14.32
C ALA A 489 -9.71 -7.23 13.24
N GLY A 490 -9.39 -7.94 12.16
CA GLY A 490 -10.27 -8.13 11.01
C GLY A 490 -10.11 -7.03 9.94
N LEU A 491 -11.00 -7.08 8.95
CA LEU A 491 -10.99 -6.15 7.81
C LEU A 491 -11.41 -4.73 8.23
N PHE A 492 -10.96 -3.73 7.48
CA PHE A 492 -11.52 -2.40 7.64
C PHE A 492 -12.98 -2.39 7.20
N ARG A 493 -13.89 -1.89 8.05
CA ARG A 493 -15.32 -1.84 7.73
C ARG A 493 -15.69 -0.70 6.78
N THR A 494 -14.90 0.38 6.78
CA THR A 494 -15.13 1.58 5.97
C THR A 494 -13.81 2.17 5.47
N PHE A 495 -13.88 2.94 4.38
CA PHE A 495 -12.74 3.70 3.89
C PHE A 495 -12.25 4.73 4.92
N LEU A 496 -13.16 5.38 5.65
CA LEU A 496 -12.81 6.29 6.75
C LEU A 496 -11.99 5.60 7.84
N GLY A 497 -12.28 4.32 8.14
CA GLY A 497 -11.48 3.53 9.09
C GLY A 497 -10.06 3.27 8.59
N ALA A 498 -9.91 2.95 7.30
CA ALA A 498 -8.59 2.78 6.69
C ALA A 498 -7.80 4.11 6.59
N GLU A 499 -8.50 5.20 6.33
CA GLU A 499 -7.92 6.55 6.34
C GLU A 499 -7.49 6.96 7.75
N ALA A 500 -8.31 6.67 8.76
CA ALA A 500 -7.96 6.92 10.16
C ALA A 500 -6.69 6.15 10.56
N TYR A 501 -6.60 4.88 10.18
CA TYR A 501 -5.38 4.09 10.34
C TYR A 501 -4.19 4.77 9.69
N ALA A 502 -4.30 5.16 8.41
CA ALA A 502 -3.21 5.78 7.67
C ALA A 502 -2.69 7.07 8.36
N VAL A 503 -3.60 7.94 8.80
CA VAL A 503 -3.27 9.19 9.49
C VAL A 503 -2.57 8.93 10.83
N ILE A 504 -3.18 8.11 11.68
CA ILE A 504 -2.66 7.83 13.03
C ILE A 504 -1.34 7.03 12.95
N HIS A 505 -1.28 6.03 12.05
CA HIS A 505 -0.08 5.21 11.91
C HIS A 505 1.11 6.01 11.33
N SER A 506 0.85 7.04 10.52
CA SER A 506 1.90 7.99 10.10
C SER A 506 2.54 8.70 11.29
N VAL A 507 1.74 9.10 12.27
CA VAL A 507 2.26 9.71 13.51
C VAL A 507 3.02 8.69 14.34
N ILE A 508 2.45 7.52 14.55
CA ILE A 508 3.03 6.43 15.36
C ILE A 508 4.40 6.00 14.81
N ASP A 509 4.46 5.70 13.52
CA ASP A 509 5.70 5.20 12.90
C ASP A 509 6.76 6.31 12.80
N THR A 510 6.35 7.55 12.58
CA THR A 510 7.25 8.72 12.62
C THR A 510 7.81 8.93 14.02
N ALA A 511 7.01 8.80 15.07
CA ALA A 511 7.47 8.89 16.45
C ALA A 511 8.52 7.80 16.75
N LYS A 512 8.27 6.55 16.36
CA LYS A 512 9.23 5.44 16.52
C LYS A 512 10.56 5.71 15.82
N LYS A 513 10.54 6.24 14.60
CA LYS A 513 11.74 6.60 13.84
C LYS A 513 12.55 7.74 14.45
N GLN A 514 11.94 8.49 15.34
CA GLN A 514 12.58 9.59 16.09
C GLN A 514 12.89 9.22 17.55
N ASP A 515 12.80 7.93 17.90
CA ASP A 515 12.99 7.41 19.26
C ASP A 515 12.06 8.08 20.31
N LEU A 516 10.87 8.54 19.84
CA LEU A 516 9.83 9.11 20.68
C LEU A 516 8.80 8.03 21.06
N SER A 517 8.15 8.21 22.21
CA SER A 517 7.06 7.34 22.63
C SER A 517 5.79 7.60 21.80
N PRO A 518 5.30 6.65 20.99
CA PRO A 518 4.05 6.82 20.25
C PRO A 518 2.86 7.12 21.15
N PHE A 519 2.80 6.51 22.34
CA PHE A 519 1.73 6.76 23.29
C PHE A 519 1.76 8.22 23.78
N ARG A 520 2.94 8.76 24.07
CA ARG A 520 3.09 10.17 24.50
C ARG A 520 2.67 11.13 23.41
N GLU A 521 3.01 10.84 22.13
CA GLU A 521 2.57 11.67 21.00
C GLU A 521 1.05 11.66 20.85
N LEU A 522 0.41 10.51 21.03
CA LEU A 522 -1.06 10.41 21.01
C LEU A 522 -1.69 11.18 22.19
N GLN A 523 -1.06 11.20 23.38
CA GLN A 523 -1.52 12.01 24.51
C GLN A 523 -1.47 13.52 24.17
N LEU A 524 -0.39 13.97 23.53
CA LEU A 524 -0.26 15.37 23.08
C LEU A 524 -1.36 15.73 22.07
N ILE A 525 -1.62 14.87 21.08
CA ILE A 525 -2.70 15.06 20.10
C ILE A 525 -4.07 15.10 20.80
N ALA A 526 -4.30 14.23 21.80
CA ALA A 526 -5.55 14.22 22.55
C ALA A 526 -5.78 15.51 23.36
N GLN A 527 -4.73 16.20 23.75
CA GLN A 527 -4.76 17.46 24.47
C GLN A 527 -4.90 18.69 23.57
N LEU A 528 -4.76 18.55 22.23
CA LEU A 528 -4.93 19.68 21.32
C LEU A 528 -6.34 20.26 21.42
N LYS A 529 -6.42 21.55 21.65
CA LYS A 529 -7.67 22.29 21.76
C LYS A 529 -8.24 22.56 20.37
N PRO A 530 -9.57 22.66 20.20
CA PRO A 530 -10.21 23.00 18.92
C PRO A 530 -9.66 24.27 18.28
N SER A 531 -9.38 25.31 19.06
CA SER A 531 -8.75 26.56 18.60
C SER A 531 -7.37 26.38 17.95
N MET A 532 -6.64 25.29 18.30
CA MET A 532 -5.34 24.95 17.73
C MET A 532 -5.44 24.15 16.42
N LEU A 533 -6.65 23.76 16.02
CA LEU A 533 -6.90 22.93 14.84
C LEU A 533 -7.38 23.75 13.63
N THR A 534 -7.69 25.01 13.83
CA THR A 534 -8.12 25.96 12.77
C THR A 534 -6.88 26.61 12.12
N LEU A 535 -6.07 25.79 11.45
CA LEU A 535 -4.96 26.25 10.62
C LEU A 535 -5.19 25.91 9.16
#